data_d2847a72c711a82136f2de257390a52d
#
_entry.id   d2847a72c711a82136f2de257390a52d
#
_cell.length_a   1.000
_cell.length_b   1.000
_cell.length_c   1.000
_cell.angle_alpha   90.00
_cell.angle_beta   90.00
_cell.angle_gamma   90.00
#
_symmetry.space_group_name_H-M   'P 1'
#
loop_
_entity.id
_entity.type
_entity.pdbx_description
1 polymer ?
#
loop_
_entity_poly.entity_id
_entity_poly.type
_entity_poly.pdbx_seq_one_letter_code
_entity_poly.pdbx_strand_id
1 'polypeptide(L)'
;MLDAYLVEIFDLLHAAYGPRHWWPAETPFEVCVGAILTQNTNWGNVEKAINNLKKEGLLSPEALRDVPADRLAETIRPAGYFNVKSVRLKDFVGYLWERHGGSLERMFAGEWRQLREELLRVRGIGPETADSILLYAGDKPTFVVDAYTRRLFAALGVVDPETGYEEVRSLFMTNLPPDVRLFNEYHALIVEHGKHHCRKRPRCDGCGLHLFCRTHAAERPAP
;
A
#
# COMPACT_ATOMS: atom_id res chain seq x y z
N MET A 1 4.87 7.42 25.11
CA MET A 1 4.26 8.72 24.68
C MET A 1 3.86 8.69 23.19
N LEU A 2 4.76 8.38 22.24
CA LEU A 2 4.40 8.31 20.81
C LEU A 2 3.54 7.10 20.50
N ASP A 3 3.80 5.96 21.12
CA ASP A 3 2.99 4.75 21.08
C ASP A 3 1.52 5.01 21.43
N ALA A 4 1.26 5.64 22.58
CA ALA A 4 -0.09 5.99 23.00
C ALA A 4 -0.77 6.94 22.01
N TYR A 5 -0.02 7.91 21.45
CA TYR A 5 -0.54 8.83 20.46
C TYR A 5 -0.93 8.13 19.15
N LEU A 6 -0.09 7.20 18.66
CA LEU A 6 -0.42 6.42 17.46
C LEU A 6 -1.65 5.54 17.67
N VAL A 7 -1.80 4.94 18.86
CA VAL A 7 -2.99 4.16 19.21
C VAL A 7 -4.22 5.04 19.26
N GLU A 8 -4.14 6.22 19.88
CA GLU A 8 -5.26 7.18 19.93
C GLU A 8 -5.72 7.61 18.53
N ILE A 9 -4.78 7.90 17.61
CA ILE A 9 -5.12 8.22 16.22
C ILE A 9 -5.80 7.03 15.53
N PHE A 10 -5.31 5.80 15.75
CA PHE A 10 -5.96 4.59 15.25
C PHE A 10 -7.40 4.47 15.76
N ASP A 11 -7.62 4.61 17.06
CA ASP A 11 -8.93 4.47 17.69
C ASP A 11 -9.93 5.51 17.15
N LEU A 12 -9.50 6.76 16.99
CA LEU A 12 -10.32 7.83 16.41
C LEU A 12 -10.71 7.54 14.96
N LEU A 13 -9.75 7.08 14.15
CA LEU A 13 -10.03 6.68 12.78
C LEU A 13 -10.95 5.46 12.70
N HIS A 14 -10.71 4.46 13.55
CA HIS A 14 -11.54 3.27 13.60
C HIS A 14 -12.97 3.58 14.07
N ALA A 15 -13.14 4.45 15.04
CA ALA A 15 -14.44 4.93 15.48
C ALA A 15 -15.20 5.69 14.38
N ALA A 16 -14.47 6.47 13.55
CA ALA A 16 -15.07 7.27 12.48
C ALA A 16 -15.48 6.44 11.25
N TYR A 17 -14.71 5.40 10.90
CA TYR A 17 -14.89 4.68 9.63
C TYR A 17 -15.25 3.20 9.78
N GLY A 18 -15.13 2.64 10.99
CA GLY A 18 -15.29 1.21 11.24
C GLY A 18 -14.24 0.34 10.53
N PRO A 19 -14.35 -1.00 10.66
CA PRO A 19 -13.42 -1.94 10.04
C PRO A 19 -13.47 -1.86 8.51
N ARG A 20 -12.28 -1.83 7.86
CA ARG A 20 -12.16 -1.60 6.42
C ARG A 20 -12.01 -2.88 5.59
N HIS A 21 -11.60 -4.00 6.22
CA HIS A 21 -11.41 -5.29 5.54
C HIS A 21 -10.55 -5.16 4.27
N TRP A 22 -9.43 -4.49 4.40
CA TRP A 22 -8.49 -4.23 3.32
C TRP A 22 -7.52 -5.43 3.20
N TRP A 23 -7.13 -5.90 2.07
CA TRP A 23 -7.17 -5.49 0.67
C TRP A 23 -8.30 -6.21 -0.06
N PRO A 24 -9.01 -5.57 -1.01
CA PRO A 24 -10.10 -6.20 -1.75
C PRO A 24 -9.56 -7.05 -2.92
N ALA A 25 -9.07 -8.25 -2.63
CA ALA A 25 -8.58 -9.21 -3.60
C ALA A 25 -9.00 -10.63 -3.20
N GLU A 26 -9.12 -11.52 -4.19
CA GLU A 26 -9.55 -12.91 -3.98
C GLU A 26 -8.35 -13.83 -3.67
N THR A 27 -7.16 -13.48 -4.12
CA THR A 27 -5.94 -14.29 -3.94
C THR A 27 -4.73 -13.46 -3.58
N PRO A 28 -3.71 -14.03 -2.90
CA PRO A 28 -2.43 -13.35 -2.65
C PRO A 28 -1.73 -12.88 -3.94
N PHE A 29 -1.87 -13.61 -5.04
CA PHE A 29 -1.28 -13.19 -6.31
C PHE A 29 -1.99 -11.96 -6.90
N GLU A 30 -3.30 -11.89 -6.77
CA GLU A 30 -4.06 -10.68 -7.14
C GLU A 30 -3.61 -9.46 -6.33
N VAL A 31 -3.31 -9.63 -5.03
CA VAL A 31 -2.73 -8.57 -4.21
C VAL A 31 -1.38 -8.11 -4.78
N CYS A 32 -0.46 -9.03 -5.11
CA CYS A 32 0.84 -8.69 -5.67
C CYS A 32 0.70 -7.90 -6.99
N VAL A 33 -0.18 -8.37 -7.88
CA VAL A 33 -0.47 -7.68 -9.15
C VAL A 33 -1.08 -6.31 -8.90
N GLY A 34 -2.04 -6.22 -7.98
CA GLY A 34 -2.69 -4.96 -7.59
C GLY A 34 -1.70 -3.94 -7.03
N ALA A 35 -0.77 -4.36 -6.17
CA ALA A 35 0.26 -3.50 -5.60
C ALA A 35 1.18 -2.89 -6.68
N ILE A 36 1.54 -3.67 -7.71
CA ILE A 36 2.33 -3.18 -8.85
C ILE A 36 1.48 -2.25 -9.73
N LEU A 37 0.23 -2.60 -9.99
CA LEU A 37 -0.66 -1.81 -10.83
C LEU A 37 -1.11 -0.50 -10.17
N THR A 38 -1.10 -0.39 -8.84
CA THR A 38 -1.53 0.83 -8.12
C THR A 38 -0.52 1.98 -8.24
N GLN A 39 0.71 1.71 -8.65
CA GLN A 39 1.73 2.73 -8.80
C GLN A 39 1.26 3.88 -9.70
N ASN A 40 1.20 5.10 -9.16
CA ASN A 40 0.80 6.33 -9.85
C ASN A 40 -0.58 6.26 -10.54
N THR A 41 -1.55 5.54 -9.97
CA THR A 41 -2.93 5.53 -10.47
C THR A 41 -3.94 5.39 -9.32
N ASN A 42 -5.23 5.54 -9.62
CA ASN A 42 -6.29 5.31 -8.64
C ASN A 42 -6.81 3.86 -8.70
N TRP A 43 -7.40 3.41 -7.58
CA TRP A 43 -7.88 2.05 -7.43
C TRP A 43 -8.90 1.62 -8.51
N GLY A 44 -9.83 2.49 -8.91
CA GLY A 44 -10.82 2.14 -9.94
C GLY A 44 -10.21 1.79 -11.29
N ASN A 45 -9.04 2.33 -11.62
CA ASN A 45 -8.28 1.95 -12.81
C ASN A 45 -7.58 0.59 -12.65
N VAL A 46 -7.07 0.31 -11.44
CA VAL A 46 -6.46 -0.99 -11.11
C VAL A 46 -7.50 -2.09 -11.18
N GLU A 47 -8.66 -1.89 -10.58
CA GLU A 47 -9.78 -2.82 -10.61
C GLU A 47 -10.20 -3.20 -12.04
N LYS A 48 -10.29 -2.22 -12.94
CA LYS A 48 -10.56 -2.47 -14.37
C LYS A 48 -9.49 -3.36 -15.01
N ALA A 49 -8.22 -3.09 -14.73
CA ALA A 49 -7.11 -3.87 -15.26
C ALA A 49 -7.10 -5.31 -14.71
N ILE A 50 -7.34 -5.48 -13.41
CA ILE A 50 -7.47 -6.80 -12.78
C ILE A 50 -8.65 -7.58 -13.36
N ASN A 51 -9.81 -6.92 -13.55
CA ASN A 51 -10.96 -7.55 -14.18
C ASN A 51 -10.68 -8.01 -15.61
N ASN A 52 -9.90 -7.24 -16.37
CA ASN A 52 -9.45 -7.69 -17.70
C ASN A 52 -8.55 -8.91 -17.61
N LEU A 53 -7.57 -8.92 -16.70
CA LEU A 53 -6.69 -10.08 -16.47
C LEU A 53 -7.49 -11.33 -16.07
N LYS A 54 -8.51 -11.18 -15.19
CA LYS A 54 -9.42 -12.27 -14.82
C LYS A 54 -10.20 -12.82 -16.02
N LYS A 55 -10.78 -11.93 -16.82
CA LYS A 55 -11.56 -12.29 -18.02
C LYS A 55 -10.74 -13.05 -19.05
N GLU A 56 -9.47 -12.70 -19.20
CA GLU A 56 -8.55 -13.34 -20.14
C GLU A 56 -7.82 -14.56 -19.54
N GLY A 57 -8.11 -14.92 -18.28
CA GLY A 57 -7.42 -16.04 -17.60
C GLY A 57 -5.94 -15.80 -17.36
N LEU A 58 -5.53 -14.52 -17.26
CA LEU A 58 -4.12 -14.14 -17.13
C LEU A 58 -3.68 -13.88 -15.68
N LEU A 59 -4.57 -13.97 -14.70
CA LEU A 59 -4.26 -13.66 -13.30
C LEU A 59 -3.72 -14.88 -12.54
N SER A 60 -2.64 -15.47 -13.06
CA SER A 60 -1.84 -16.49 -12.38
C SER A 60 -0.36 -16.30 -12.68
N PRO A 61 0.56 -16.81 -11.83
CA PRO A 61 2.00 -16.75 -12.10
C PRO A 61 2.38 -17.34 -13.45
N GLU A 62 1.80 -18.50 -13.81
CA GLU A 62 2.04 -19.20 -15.07
C GLU A 62 1.58 -18.35 -16.26
N ALA A 63 0.34 -17.93 -16.25
CA ALA A 63 -0.24 -17.17 -17.35
C ALA A 63 0.48 -15.82 -17.56
N LEU A 64 0.82 -15.13 -16.47
CA LEU A 64 1.59 -13.87 -16.56
C LEU A 64 3.04 -14.10 -17.02
N ARG A 65 3.65 -15.26 -16.74
CA ARG A 65 4.95 -15.61 -17.30
C ARG A 65 4.87 -15.79 -18.81
N ASP A 66 3.87 -16.52 -19.28
CA ASP A 66 3.82 -17.01 -20.66
C ASP A 66 3.17 -16.03 -21.65
N VAL A 67 2.29 -15.12 -21.18
CA VAL A 67 1.66 -14.12 -22.05
C VAL A 67 2.70 -13.18 -22.69
N PRO A 68 2.60 -12.85 -24.00
CA PRO A 68 3.45 -11.83 -24.62
C PRO A 68 3.32 -10.46 -23.95
N ALA A 69 4.43 -9.73 -23.86
CA ALA A 69 4.49 -8.45 -23.12
C ALA A 69 3.57 -7.37 -23.69
N ASP A 70 3.40 -7.34 -25.03
CA ASP A 70 2.50 -6.43 -25.73
C ASP A 70 1.02 -6.72 -25.43
N ARG A 71 0.64 -8.00 -25.42
CA ARG A 71 -0.70 -8.42 -25.01
C ARG A 71 -0.98 -8.09 -23.55
N LEU A 72 -0.02 -8.36 -22.65
CA LEU A 72 -0.15 -8.00 -21.23
C LEU A 72 -0.35 -6.48 -21.08
N ALA A 73 0.48 -5.68 -21.77
CA ALA A 73 0.38 -4.23 -21.75
C ALA A 73 -1.02 -3.74 -22.19
N GLU A 74 -1.57 -4.31 -23.26
CA GLU A 74 -2.92 -3.95 -23.72
C GLU A 74 -4.00 -4.34 -22.72
N THR A 75 -3.93 -5.53 -22.13
CA THR A 75 -4.89 -6.02 -21.13
C THR A 75 -4.94 -5.12 -19.91
N ILE A 76 -3.77 -4.64 -19.43
CA ILE A 76 -3.68 -3.75 -18.26
C ILE A 76 -3.74 -2.24 -18.58
N ARG A 77 -4.07 -1.87 -19.81
CA ARG A 77 -4.14 -0.47 -20.28
C ARG A 77 -4.90 0.47 -19.32
N PRO A 78 -6.03 0.08 -18.72
CA PRO A 78 -6.75 0.92 -17.77
C PRO A 78 -5.92 1.42 -16.58
N ALA A 79 -4.91 0.66 -16.14
CA ALA A 79 -4.05 1.05 -15.02
C ALA A 79 -3.13 2.24 -15.32
N GLY A 80 -2.99 2.68 -16.59
CA GLY A 80 -2.05 3.72 -17.00
C GLY A 80 -0.59 3.27 -16.93
N TYR A 81 0.31 3.96 -17.62
CA TYR A 81 1.74 3.54 -17.72
C TYR A 81 1.92 2.05 -18.06
N PHE A 82 0.99 1.50 -18.81
CA PHE A 82 0.80 0.06 -19.00
C PHE A 82 2.02 -0.63 -19.63
N ASN A 83 2.77 0.01 -20.51
CA ASN A 83 4.03 -0.55 -21.04
C ASN A 83 5.08 -0.74 -19.94
N VAL A 84 5.23 0.23 -19.03
CA VAL A 84 6.16 0.13 -17.90
C VAL A 84 5.66 -0.90 -16.90
N LYS A 85 4.36 -0.90 -16.61
CA LYS A 85 3.76 -1.84 -15.64
C LYS A 85 3.76 -3.28 -16.12
N SER A 86 3.59 -3.53 -17.44
CA SER A 86 3.74 -4.89 -18.00
C SER A 86 5.15 -5.42 -17.78
N VAL A 87 6.18 -4.59 -17.99
CA VAL A 87 7.56 -4.97 -17.70
C VAL A 87 7.77 -5.26 -16.20
N ARG A 88 7.25 -4.41 -15.31
CA ARG A 88 7.36 -4.64 -13.85
C ARG A 88 6.67 -5.92 -13.39
N LEU A 89 5.50 -6.22 -13.95
CA LEU A 89 4.81 -7.49 -13.69
C LEU A 89 5.63 -8.70 -14.18
N LYS A 90 6.24 -8.59 -15.37
CA LYS A 90 7.13 -9.64 -15.90
C LYS A 90 8.38 -9.81 -15.03
N ASP A 91 8.99 -8.72 -14.59
CA ASP A 91 10.16 -8.76 -13.70
C ASP A 91 9.81 -9.42 -12.35
N PHE A 92 8.66 -9.07 -11.75
CA PHE A 92 8.18 -9.73 -10.54
C PHE A 92 7.90 -11.22 -10.72
N VAL A 93 7.21 -11.59 -11.80
CA VAL A 93 6.92 -12.98 -12.09
C VAL A 93 8.21 -13.76 -12.40
N GLY A 94 9.16 -13.17 -13.15
CA GLY A 94 10.48 -13.73 -13.37
C GLY A 94 11.20 -14.04 -12.05
N TYR A 95 11.27 -13.06 -11.14
CA TYR A 95 11.80 -13.26 -9.79
C TYR A 95 11.09 -14.41 -9.05
N LEU A 96 9.75 -14.43 -9.06
CA LEU A 96 8.96 -15.48 -8.41
C LEU A 96 9.29 -16.87 -8.96
N TRP A 97 9.51 -17.00 -10.27
CA TRP A 97 9.88 -18.27 -10.89
C TRP A 97 11.33 -18.67 -10.60
N GLU A 98 12.28 -17.76 -10.76
CA GLU A 98 13.71 -18.04 -10.57
C GLU A 98 14.05 -18.43 -9.13
N ARG A 99 13.44 -17.73 -8.15
CA ARG A 99 13.78 -17.91 -6.74
C ARG A 99 12.85 -18.86 -6.00
N HIS A 100 11.58 -18.96 -6.41
CA HIS A 100 10.54 -19.67 -5.68
C HIS A 100 9.74 -20.64 -6.54
N GLY A 101 10.14 -20.89 -7.80
CA GLY A 101 9.49 -21.81 -8.73
C GLY A 101 8.02 -21.50 -8.97
N GLY A 102 7.65 -20.20 -9.05
CA GLY A 102 6.30 -19.74 -9.29
C GLY A 102 5.36 -19.78 -8.07
N SER A 103 5.83 -20.18 -6.88
CA SER A 103 4.98 -20.36 -5.70
C SER A 103 5.11 -19.20 -4.72
N LEU A 104 4.01 -18.49 -4.47
CA LEU A 104 3.92 -17.49 -3.41
C LEU A 104 4.05 -18.09 -2.01
N GLU A 105 3.53 -19.30 -1.80
CA GLU A 105 3.69 -20.01 -0.53
C GLU A 105 5.17 -20.20 -0.20
N ARG A 106 5.97 -20.67 -1.16
CA ARG A 106 7.43 -20.78 -0.97
C ARG A 106 8.10 -19.42 -0.78
N MET A 107 7.67 -18.40 -1.50
CA MET A 107 8.18 -17.05 -1.34
C MET A 107 7.94 -16.51 0.07
N PHE A 108 6.76 -16.72 0.62
CA PHE A 108 6.41 -16.22 1.95
C PHE A 108 6.83 -17.14 3.12
N ALA A 109 7.36 -18.35 2.86
CA ALA A 109 7.81 -19.27 3.91
C ALA A 109 9.10 -18.81 4.62
N GLY A 110 9.90 -17.97 3.97
CA GLY A 110 11.18 -17.47 4.48
C GLY A 110 11.06 -16.32 5.49
N GLU A 111 12.21 -15.85 5.95
CA GLU A 111 12.31 -14.69 6.82
C GLU A 111 11.93 -13.42 6.02
N TRP A 112 10.91 -12.71 6.49
CA TRP A 112 10.27 -11.65 5.71
C TRP A 112 11.15 -10.40 5.52
N ARG A 113 12.09 -10.11 6.43
CA ARG A 113 13.01 -8.98 6.26
C ARG A 113 13.98 -9.24 5.11
N GLN A 114 14.49 -10.48 5.02
CA GLN A 114 15.30 -10.90 3.89
C GLN A 114 14.49 -10.87 2.58
N LEU A 115 13.25 -11.36 2.62
CA LEU A 115 12.34 -11.30 1.46
C LEU A 115 12.09 -9.84 1.02
N ARG A 116 11.96 -8.92 1.98
CA ARG A 116 11.83 -7.48 1.67
C ARG A 116 13.04 -6.96 0.88
N GLU A 117 14.24 -7.31 1.32
CA GLU A 117 15.47 -6.93 0.60
C GLU A 117 15.54 -7.53 -0.81
N GLU A 118 15.07 -8.75 -0.98
CA GLU A 118 14.98 -9.40 -2.29
C GLU A 118 13.98 -8.69 -3.20
N LEU A 119 12.79 -8.40 -2.70
CA LEU A 119 11.76 -7.65 -3.45
C LEU A 119 12.25 -6.27 -3.89
N LEU A 120 13.00 -5.56 -3.04
CA LEU A 120 13.58 -4.26 -3.38
C LEU A 120 14.62 -4.31 -4.50
N ARG A 121 15.21 -5.49 -4.79
CA ARG A 121 16.13 -5.69 -5.92
C ARG A 121 15.38 -5.96 -7.24
N VAL A 122 14.09 -6.29 -7.16
CA VAL A 122 13.28 -6.49 -8.37
C VAL A 122 12.99 -5.14 -9.02
N ARG A 123 13.32 -5.02 -10.30
CA ARG A 123 13.16 -3.75 -11.02
C ARG A 123 11.71 -3.26 -10.98
N GLY A 124 11.51 -2.05 -10.51
CA GLY A 124 10.20 -1.41 -10.42
C GLY A 124 9.41 -1.73 -9.16
N ILE A 125 9.96 -2.49 -8.22
CA ILE A 125 9.41 -2.67 -6.88
C ILE A 125 10.17 -1.74 -5.91
N GLY A 126 9.50 -0.68 -5.49
CA GLY A 126 9.98 0.21 -4.44
C GLY A 126 9.48 -0.19 -3.06
N PRO A 127 9.89 0.55 -1.99
CA PRO A 127 9.53 0.22 -0.61
C PRO A 127 8.03 0.08 -0.37
N GLU A 128 7.21 0.99 -0.88
CA GLU A 128 5.74 0.94 -0.76
C GLU A 128 5.15 -0.34 -1.38
N THR A 129 5.63 -0.72 -2.57
CA THR A 129 5.14 -1.93 -3.25
C THR A 129 5.62 -3.20 -2.56
N ALA A 130 6.88 -3.24 -2.10
CA ALA A 130 7.43 -4.37 -1.36
C ALA A 130 6.69 -4.59 -0.04
N ASP A 131 6.47 -3.53 0.74
CA ASP A 131 5.75 -3.61 2.00
C ASP A 131 4.26 -3.93 1.79
N SER A 132 3.63 -3.46 0.71
CA SER A 132 2.27 -3.86 0.35
C SER A 132 2.16 -5.35 0.02
N ILE A 133 3.09 -5.90 -0.75
CA ILE A 133 3.16 -7.35 -1.03
C ILE A 133 3.33 -8.14 0.26
N LEU A 134 4.26 -7.72 1.12
CA LEU A 134 4.53 -8.41 2.38
C LEU A 134 3.35 -8.38 3.34
N LEU A 135 2.74 -7.21 3.54
CA LEU A 135 1.64 -7.06 4.49
C LEU A 135 0.37 -7.74 4.00
N TYR A 136 -0.05 -7.45 2.77
CA TYR A 136 -1.39 -7.83 2.29
C TYR A 136 -1.44 -9.20 1.60
N ALA A 137 -0.35 -9.64 0.97
CA ALA A 137 -0.29 -10.96 0.34
C ALA A 137 0.44 -12.01 1.19
N GLY A 138 1.40 -11.56 2.00
CA GLY A 138 2.29 -12.43 2.76
C GLY A 138 2.00 -12.52 4.24
N ASP A 139 1.04 -11.77 4.77
CA ASP A 139 0.73 -11.68 6.21
C ASP A 139 1.98 -11.42 7.06
N LYS A 140 2.85 -10.50 6.60
CA LYS A 140 4.07 -10.13 7.33
C LYS A 140 3.88 -8.80 8.05
N PRO A 141 4.35 -8.69 9.31
CA PRO A 141 4.15 -7.50 10.14
C PRO A 141 5.10 -6.37 9.70
N THR A 142 4.81 -5.75 8.58
CA THR A 142 5.45 -4.53 8.08
C THR A 142 4.41 -3.43 7.90
N PHE A 143 4.80 -2.16 8.04
CA PHE A 143 3.90 -1.04 7.84
C PHE A 143 4.08 -0.44 6.45
N VAL A 144 2.98 -0.16 5.77
CA VAL A 144 2.98 0.50 4.45
C VAL A 144 2.88 2.00 4.63
N VAL A 145 3.75 2.74 3.95
CA VAL A 145 3.76 4.20 3.95
C VAL A 145 3.48 4.72 2.54
N ASP A 146 2.30 5.23 2.33
CA ASP A 146 1.90 5.85 1.08
C ASP A 146 1.83 7.38 1.18
N ALA A 147 1.37 8.04 0.12
CA ALA A 147 1.20 9.49 0.11
C ALA A 147 0.13 9.98 1.12
N TYR A 148 -0.85 9.16 1.48
CA TYR A 148 -1.85 9.49 2.48
C TYR A 148 -1.25 9.45 3.89
N THR A 149 -0.48 8.40 4.20
CA THR A 149 0.24 8.25 5.47
C THR A 149 1.15 9.44 5.71
N ARG A 150 2.03 9.76 4.75
CA ARG A 150 2.97 10.89 4.87
C ARG A 150 2.24 12.21 5.10
N ARG A 151 1.21 12.48 4.32
CA ARG A 151 0.46 13.74 4.43
C ARG A 151 -0.29 13.86 5.75
N LEU A 152 -0.94 12.79 6.20
CA LEU A 152 -1.67 12.80 7.46
C LEU A 152 -0.72 13.04 8.64
N PHE A 153 0.37 12.28 8.73
CA PHE A 153 1.29 12.37 9.87
C PHE A 153 2.15 13.65 9.85
N ALA A 154 2.38 14.23 8.68
CA ALA A 154 2.92 15.59 8.58
C ALA A 154 1.90 16.64 9.08
N ALA A 155 0.63 16.54 8.70
CA ALA A 155 -0.42 17.45 9.18
C ALA A 155 -0.64 17.34 10.71
N LEU A 156 -0.48 16.14 11.27
CA LEU A 156 -0.50 15.92 12.73
C LEU A 156 0.80 16.40 13.42
N GLY A 157 1.84 16.72 12.65
CA GLY A 157 3.13 17.21 13.16
C GLY A 157 3.96 16.12 13.83
N VAL A 158 3.76 14.88 13.44
CA VAL A 158 4.53 13.70 13.90
C VAL A 158 5.81 13.51 13.08
N VAL A 159 5.75 13.86 11.79
CA VAL A 159 6.89 13.82 10.86
C VAL A 159 6.96 15.12 10.08
N ASP A 160 8.13 15.41 9.52
CA ASP A 160 8.26 16.50 8.54
C ASP A 160 7.75 16.04 7.16
N PRO A 161 7.23 16.95 6.32
CA PRO A 161 6.75 16.61 4.96
C PRO A 161 7.81 15.90 4.11
N GLU A 162 9.08 16.19 4.33
CA GLU A 162 10.23 15.64 3.58
C GLU A 162 10.81 14.35 4.21
N THR A 163 10.25 13.89 5.35
CA THR A 163 10.70 12.66 6.01
C THR A 163 10.68 11.48 5.05
N GLY A 164 11.76 10.71 5.01
CA GLY A 164 11.92 9.55 4.12
C GLY A 164 10.97 8.42 4.42
N TYR A 165 10.74 7.53 3.43
CA TYR A 165 9.88 6.36 3.57
C TYR A 165 10.25 5.50 4.79
N GLU A 166 11.52 5.12 4.89
CA GLU A 166 12.00 4.21 5.93
C GLU A 166 11.90 4.82 7.34
N GLU A 167 12.07 6.12 7.47
CA GLU A 167 11.92 6.82 8.75
C GLU A 167 10.45 6.81 9.21
N VAL A 168 9.52 7.12 8.30
CA VAL A 168 8.08 7.06 8.62
C VAL A 168 7.67 5.62 8.94
N ARG A 169 8.13 4.66 8.15
CA ARG A 169 7.87 3.23 8.40
C ARG A 169 8.40 2.80 9.77
N SER A 170 9.65 3.16 10.08
CA SER A 170 10.29 2.83 11.36
C SER A 170 9.52 3.40 12.55
N LEU A 171 8.94 4.60 12.40
CA LEU A 171 8.11 5.22 13.44
C LEU A 171 6.94 4.29 13.85
N PHE A 172 6.22 3.72 12.88
CA PHE A 172 5.15 2.77 13.20
C PHE A 172 5.68 1.44 13.72
N MET A 173 6.72 0.90 13.09
CA MET A 173 7.30 -0.40 13.42
C MET A 173 7.92 -0.47 14.82
N THR A 174 8.40 0.65 15.36
CA THR A 174 9.04 0.72 16.68
C THR A 174 8.07 1.09 17.80
N ASN A 175 6.96 1.76 17.49
CA ASN A 175 6.03 2.26 18.50
C ASN A 175 4.70 1.50 18.56
N LEU A 176 4.47 0.54 17.66
CA LEU A 176 3.29 -0.31 17.69
C LEU A 176 3.70 -1.78 17.77
N PRO A 177 2.85 -2.66 18.35
CA PRO A 177 3.10 -4.08 18.33
C PRO A 177 3.16 -4.59 16.88
N PRO A 178 4.05 -5.58 16.56
CA PRO A 178 4.18 -6.12 15.22
C PRO A 178 3.00 -7.04 14.87
N ASP A 179 1.82 -6.45 14.73
CA ASP A 179 0.57 -7.13 14.44
C ASP A 179 0.11 -6.82 13.02
N VAL A 180 -0.04 -7.88 12.20
CA VAL A 180 -0.46 -7.80 10.79
C VAL A 180 -1.85 -7.17 10.66
N ARG A 181 -2.79 -7.53 11.53
CA ARG A 181 -4.17 -7.02 11.48
C ARG A 181 -4.22 -5.54 11.83
N LEU A 182 -3.47 -5.14 12.86
CA LEU A 182 -3.35 -3.74 13.23
C LEU A 182 -2.76 -2.91 12.09
N PHE A 183 -1.67 -3.36 11.49
CA PHE A 183 -1.01 -2.61 10.40
C PHE A 183 -1.88 -2.53 9.15
N ASN A 184 -2.54 -3.63 8.79
CA ASN A 184 -3.48 -3.67 7.68
C ASN A 184 -4.63 -2.67 7.89
N GLU A 185 -5.31 -2.76 9.02
CA GLU A 185 -6.47 -1.92 9.33
C GLU A 185 -6.06 -0.44 9.47
N TYR A 186 -4.93 -0.17 10.14
CA TYR A 186 -4.46 1.20 10.34
C TYR A 186 -4.16 1.89 9.00
N HIS A 187 -3.43 1.20 8.10
CA HIS A 187 -3.16 1.77 6.78
C HIS A 187 -4.45 2.01 5.98
N ALA A 188 -5.39 1.07 6.01
CA ALA A 188 -6.68 1.21 5.34
C ALA A 188 -7.48 2.42 5.86
N LEU A 189 -7.49 2.64 7.17
CA LEU A 189 -8.13 3.79 7.81
C LEU A 189 -7.46 5.11 7.44
N ILE A 190 -6.12 5.14 7.37
CA ILE A 190 -5.36 6.31 6.89
C ILE A 190 -5.73 6.65 5.45
N VAL A 191 -5.80 5.66 4.57
CA VAL A 191 -6.20 5.85 3.17
C VAL A 191 -7.63 6.39 3.08
N GLU A 192 -8.55 5.83 3.85
CA GLU A 192 -9.95 6.28 3.87
C GLU A 192 -10.06 7.72 4.34
N HIS A 193 -9.41 8.06 5.46
CA HIS A 193 -9.36 9.43 5.97
C HIS A 193 -8.74 10.40 4.96
N GLY A 194 -7.68 9.97 4.31
CA GLY A 194 -6.99 10.75 3.28
C GLY A 194 -7.84 11.02 2.03
N LYS A 195 -8.78 10.13 1.70
CA LYS A 195 -9.76 10.34 0.60
C LYS A 195 -10.84 11.34 0.98
N HIS A 196 -11.30 11.34 2.22
CA HIS A 196 -12.43 12.15 2.66
C HIS A 196 -12.02 13.52 3.22
N HIS A 197 -11.01 13.58 4.08
CA HIS A 197 -10.61 14.78 4.80
C HIS A 197 -9.20 15.26 4.46
N CYS A 198 -8.16 14.47 4.76
CA CYS A 198 -6.76 14.86 4.60
C CYS A 198 -6.28 14.74 3.15
N ARG A 199 -6.89 15.53 2.26
CA ARG A 199 -6.63 15.58 0.81
C ARG A 199 -5.50 16.58 0.50
N LYS A 200 -5.04 16.67 -0.79
CA LYS A 200 -4.13 17.73 -1.24
C LYS A 200 -4.70 19.14 -0.98
N ARG A 201 -6.03 19.28 -1.05
CA ARG A 201 -6.79 20.44 -0.56
C ARG A 201 -7.67 19.89 0.56
N PRO A 202 -7.31 20.12 1.84
CA PRO A 202 -7.98 19.52 2.98
C PRO A 202 -9.46 19.91 3.06
N ARG A 203 -10.27 19.00 3.62
CA ARG A 203 -11.66 19.24 4.01
C ARG A 203 -11.74 19.00 5.51
N CYS A 204 -11.59 20.06 6.30
CA CYS A 204 -11.46 19.94 7.75
C CYS A 204 -12.81 19.90 8.47
N ASP A 205 -13.91 20.31 7.83
CA ASP A 205 -15.25 20.26 8.41
C ASP A 205 -15.64 18.80 8.70
N GLY A 206 -15.99 18.53 9.97
CA GLY A 206 -16.34 17.19 10.44
C GLY A 206 -15.16 16.20 10.54
N CYS A 207 -13.91 16.66 10.38
CA CYS A 207 -12.73 15.82 10.54
C CYS A 207 -12.55 15.42 12.02
N GLY A 208 -12.58 14.10 12.32
CA GLY A 208 -12.40 13.59 13.68
C GLY A 208 -11.02 13.85 14.28
N LEU A 209 -10.03 14.18 13.45
CA LEU A 209 -8.66 14.49 13.88
C LEU A 209 -8.35 15.99 13.96
N HIS A 210 -9.34 16.86 13.83
CA HIS A 210 -9.13 18.32 13.75
C HIS A 210 -8.44 18.91 14.99
N LEU A 211 -8.66 18.35 16.18
CA LEU A 211 -8.03 18.81 17.44
C LEU A 211 -6.54 18.47 17.50
N PHE A 212 -6.11 17.45 16.79
CA PHE A 212 -4.73 16.98 16.74
C PHE A 212 -3.95 17.60 15.57
N CYS A 213 -4.65 18.23 14.61
CA CYS A 213 -4.06 18.67 13.36
C CYS A 213 -3.42 20.05 13.49
N ARG A 214 -2.09 20.15 13.26
CA ARG A 214 -1.36 21.42 13.26
C ARG A 214 -1.74 22.32 12.08
N THR A 215 -2.07 21.76 10.94
CA THR A 215 -2.51 22.53 9.76
C THR A 215 -3.80 23.28 10.07
N HIS A 216 -4.75 22.64 10.77
CA HIS A 216 -6.00 23.30 11.17
C HIS A 216 -5.78 24.37 12.25
N ALA A 217 -4.84 24.14 13.15
CA ALA A 217 -4.48 25.15 14.18
C ALA A 217 -3.87 26.42 13.57
N ALA A 218 -3.14 26.29 12.45
CA ALA A 218 -2.54 27.42 11.73
C ALA A 218 -3.57 28.23 10.92
N GLU A 219 -4.72 27.67 10.58
CA GLU A 219 -5.82 28.32 9.86
C GLU A 219 -6.81 29.05 10.80
N ARG A 220 -6.69 28.87 12.13
CA ARG A 220 -7.50 29.65 13.08
C ARG A 220 -6.98 31.09 13.12
N PRO A 221 -7.84 32.10 12.90
CA PRO A 221 -7.46 33.46 13.16
C PRO A 221 -7.06 33.57 14.65
N ALA A 222 -5.95 34.25 14.90
CA ALA A 222 -5.54 34.56 16.29
C ALA A 222 -6.69 35.20 17.04
N PRO A 223 -6.89 34.86 18.34
CA PRO A 223 -7.98 35.38 19.13
C PRO A 223 -7.89 36.91 19.29
#